data_ea3916398d3c558d9315370912376fa3
#
_entry.id   ea3916398d3c558d9315370912376fa3
#
_cell.length_a   1.000
_cell.length_b   1.000
_cell.length_c   1.000
_cell.angle_alpha   90.00
_cell.angle_beta   90.00
_cell.angle_gamma   90.00
#
_symmetry.space_group_name_H-M   'P 1'
#
loop_
_entity.id
_entity.type
_entity.pdbx_description
1 polymer ?
#
loop_
_entity_poly.entity_id
_entity_poly.type
_entity_poly.pdbx_seq_one_letter_code
_entity_poly.pdbx_strand_id
1 'polypeptide(L)'
;MDYAFQGSVMTNTHIKGYSDIDLLTLCDKFYGTEIDKVRNILQQAYNGYTWEDEEKLRTFDRNFKHYTGSGLQDLRDLRKENETLLAQCYVICDTTKAKAIRIKNQNLNMDVDVVTASKHQSIRHILHDYDNAYLGVCIYDKVKDCQLDADYPFLRIQLMNQRGLDTGDRFKKMIRFLKNLRSQSAKGINLTSFEINSICYDIPTWKYSSDYYLQLVNVLYEKMALLCNNSIEADKLKSVDGTEYVFRNKTEKVQQLKALTAEVKHVLDDLQSNNNNRIIY
;
A
#
# COMPACT_ATOMS: atom_id res chain seq x y z
N MET A 1 19.31 7.62 11.58
CA MET A 1 18.08 6.80 11.57
C MET A 1 16.90 7.74 11.39
N ASP A 2 16.04 7.45 10.43
CA ASP A 2 14.83 8.21 10.17
C ASP A 2 13.60 7.37 10.49
N TYR A 3 12.47 8.04 10.74
CA TYR A 3 11.19 7.40 10.99
C TYR A 3 10.14 7.89 9.99
N ALA A 4 9.26 7.00 9.56
CA ALA A 4 8.15 7.36 8.70
C ALA A 4 6.92 6.53 9.03
N PHE A 5 5.75 7.16 9.05
CA PHE A 5 4.48 6.44 9.15
C PHE A 5 4.02 5.98 7.78
N GLN A 6 3.38 4.80 7.76
CA GLN A 6 2.71 4.28 6.57
C GLN A 6 1.34 3.71 6.91
N GLY A 7 0.71 3.04 5.94
CA GLY A 7 -0.51 2.29 6.16
C GLY A 7 -1.78 3.13 6.25
N SER A 8 -2.79 2.54 6.88
CA SER A 8 -4.16 3.03 6.84
C SER A 8 -4.39 4.32 7.66
N VAL A 9 -3.55 4.60 8.63
CA VAL A 9 -3.63 5.83 9.44
C VAL A 9 -3.29 7.05 8.58
N MET A 10 -2.22 6.95 7.75
CA MET A 10 -1.78 8.04 6.88
C MET A 10 -2.75 8.37 5.74
N THR A 11 -3.61 7.43 5.40
CA THR A 11 -4.62 7.60 4.34
C THR A 11 -6.03 7.83 4.86
N ASN A 12 -6.20 7.90 6.18
CA ASN A 12 -7.52 7.98 6.83
C ASN A 12 -8.49 6.86 6.36
N THR A 13 -7.95 5.64 6.21
CA THR A 13 -8.72 4.44 5.84
C THR A 13 -8.67 3.35 6.90
N HIS A 14 -8.22 3.69 8.11
CA HIS A 14 -8.22 2.80 9.26
C HIS A 14 -9.66 2.53 9.75
N ILE A 15 -9.88 1.34 10.32
CA ILE A 15 -11.11 0.97 11.00
C ILE A 15 -10.81 0.70 12.47
N LYS A 16 -11.63 1.27 13.36
CA LYS A 16 -11.43 1.18 14.81
C LYS A 16 -11.45 -0.27 15.26
N GLY A 17 -10.43 -0.67 16.03
CA GLY A 17 -10.31 -2.01 16.60
C GLY A 17 -9.73 -3.09 15.67
N TYR A 18 -9.45 -2.75 14.39
CA TYR A 18 -8.93 -3.71 13.40
C TYR A 18 -7.70 -3.23 12.62
N SER A 19 -7.34 -1.96 12.75
CA SER A 19 -6.21 -1.40 12.02
C SER A 19 -5.04 -1.12 12.96
N ASP A 20 -3.87 -1.62 12.59
CA ASP A 20 -2.61 -1.37 13.26
C ASP A 20 -1.99 -0.05 12.75
N ILE A 21 -1.07 0.50 13.53
CA ILE A 21 -0.21 1.60 13.08
C ILE A 21 1.07 0.98 12.51
N ASP A 22 1.45 1.36 11.31
CA ASP A 22 2.69 0.95 10.69
C ASP A 22 3.75 2.05 10.80
N LEU A 23 4.88 1.77 11.46
CA LEU A 23 6.01 2.66 11.62
C LEU A 23 7.24 2.07 10.93
N LEU A 24 7.81 2.81 9.99
CA LEU A 24 9.09 2.47 9.37
C LEU A 24 10.24 3.05 10.21
N THR A 25 11.24 2.22 10.51
CA THR A 25 12.57 2.66 10.95
C THR A 25 13.52 2.49 9.79
N LEU A 26 14.01 3.62 9.27
CA LEU A 26 14.76 3.68 8.03
C LEU A 26 16.26 3.79 8.32
N CYS A 27 17.03 2.83 7.80
CA CYS A 27 18.48 2.93 7.78
C CYS A 27 18.88 4.09 6.87
N ASP A 28 19.71 5.00 7.36
CA ASP A 28 20.21 6.20 6.66
C ASP A 28 21.67 6.08 6.22
N LYS A 29 22.34 4.95 6.49
CA LYS A 29 23.73 4.72 6.12
C LYS A 29 23.92 4.47 4.62
N PHE A 30 22.89 3.93 3.96
CA PHE A 30 22.94 3.62 2.54
C PHE A 30 21.54 3.71 1.90
N TYR A 31 21.54 3.84 0.58
CA TYR A 31 20.34 3.76 -0.24
C TYR A 31 20.45 2.57 -1.20
N GLY A 32 19.37 1.79 -1.31
CA GLY A 32 19.19 0.92 -2.48
C GLY A 32 19.04 1.79 -3.73
N THR A 33 19.56 1.36 -4.86
CA THR A 33 19.50 2.14 -6.11
C THR A 33 19.29 1.26 -7.31
N GLU A 34 18.80 1.84 -8.40
CA GLU A 34 18.70 1.20 -9.70
C GLU A 34 19.87 1.60 -10.64
N ILE A 35 21.07 1.79 -10.10
CA ILE A 35 22.22 2.31 -10.85
C ILE A 35 22.53 1.51 -12.11
N ASP A 36 22.43 0.17 -12.07
CA ASP A 36 22.70 -0.66 -13.23
C ASP A 36 21.63 -0.47 -14.33
N LYS A 37 20.36 -0.24 -13.93
CA LYS A 37 19.31 0.12 -14.89
C LYS A 37 19.55 1.49 -15.50
N VAL A 38 19.96 2.47 -14.68
CA VAL A 38 20.33 3.82 -15.16
C VAL A 38 21.42 3.73 -16.21
N ARG A 39 22.51 3.01 -15.94
CA ARG A 39 23.63 2.82 -16.88
C ARG A 39 23.20 2.13 -18.17
N ASN A 40 22.36 1.09 -18.06
CA ASN A 40 21.81 0.39 -19.21
C ASN A 40 20.94 1.32 -20.09
N ILE A 41 20.13 2.19 -19.50
CA ILE A 41 19.33 3.18 -20.23
C ILE A 41 20.24 4.16 -20.96
N LEU A 42 21.25 4.69 -20.29
CA LEU A 42 22.18 5.69 -20.86
C LEU A 42 23.08 5.14 -21.99
N GLN A 43 23.23 3.81 -22.09
CA GLN A 43 23.97 3.15 -23.18
C GLN A 43 23.13 2.92 -24.45
N GLN A 44 21.79 3.03 -24.36
CA GLN A 44 20.91 2.79 -25.50
C GLN A 44 20.87 4.04 -26.39
N ALA A 45 20.97 3.85 -27.72
CA ALA A 45 20.86 4.95 -28.69
C ALA A 45 19.46 5.60 -28.71
N TYR A 46 18.42 4.82 -28.37
CA TYR A 46 17.05 5.30 -28.18
C TYR A 46 16.45 4.57 -26.98
N ASN A 47 16.12 5.31 -25.95
CA ASN A 47 15.68 4.77 -24.67
C ASN A 47 14.28 5.28 -24.24
N GLY A 48 13.64 6.16 -25.05
CA GLY A 48 12.31 6.68 -24.79
C GLY A 48 12.25 7.81 -23.73
N TYR A 49 13.37 8.25 -23.18
CA TYR A 49 13.45 9.37 -22.26
C TYR A 49 13.69 10.69 -22.99
N THR A 50 13.28 11.80 -22.37
CA THR A 50 13.60 13.15 -22.88
C THR A 50 15.06 13.48 -22.59
N TRP A 51 15.60 14.49 -23.27
CA TRP A 51 16.96 14.99 -23.00
C TRP A 51 17.12 15.42 -21.52
N GLU A 52 16.09 16.06 -20.96
CA GLU A 52 16.11 16.49 -19.56
C GLU A 52 16.17 15.29 -18.60
N ASP A 53 15.38 14.25 -18.86
CA ASP A 53 15.40 13.01 -18.07
C ASP A 53 16.77 12.34 -18.15
N GLU A 54 17.36 12.24 -19.36
CA GLU A 54 18.69 11.69 -19.50
C GLU A 54 19.76 12.48 -18.73
N GLU A 55 19.69 13.81 -18.72
CA GLU A 55 20.67 14.62 -17.98
C GLU A 55 20.53 14.43 -16.45
N LYS A 56 19.30 14.24 -15.94
CA LYS A 56 19.10 13.84 -14.55
C LYS A 56 19.74 12.49 -14.25
N LEU A 57 19.54 11.51 -15.13
CA LEU A 57 20.15 10.19 -14.97
C LEU A 57 21.68 10.21 -15.07
N ARG A 58 22.26 10.98 -16.02
CA ARG A 58 23.72 11.17 -16.15
C ARG A 58 24.31 11.86 -14.93
N THR A 59 23.61 12.84 -14.39
CA THR A 59 24.02 13.54 -13.16
C THR A 59 24.01 12.59 -11.97
N PHE A 60 22.99 11.74 -11.86
CA PHE A 60 22.94 10.69 -10.84
C PHE A 60 24.11 9.71 -10.97
N ASP A 61 24.38 9.17 -12.17
CA ASP A 61 25.49 8.23 -12.39
C ASP A 61 26.86 8.85 -12.09
N ARG A 62 27.10 10.09 -12.51
CA ARG A 62 28.36 10.84 -12.21
C ARG A 62 28.60 11.01 -10.72
N ASN A 63 27.54 11.24 -9.94
CA ASN A 63 27.63 11.51 -8.50
C ASN A 63 27.48 10.23 -7.66
N PHE A 64 27.17 9.10 -8.28
CA PHE A 64 26.92 7.86 -7.56
C PHE A 64 28.19 7.35 -6.88
N LYS A 65 28.05 7.05 -5.58
CA LYS A 65 29.12 6.44 -4.78
C LYS A 65 28.61 5.13 -4.19
N HIS A 66 29.38 4.08 -4.42
CA HIS A 66 29.08 2.80 -3.78
C HIS A 66 29.22 2.91 -2.26
N TYR A 67 28.26 2.36 -1.55
CA TYR A 67 28.40 2.19 -0.12
C TYR A 67 29.48 1.14 0.17
N THR A 68 30.45 1.50 1.01
CA THR A 68 31.59 0.63 1.33
C THR A 68 31.34 -0.32 2.49
N GLY A 69 30.22 -0.15 3.22
CA GLY A 69 29.78 -1.05 4.28
C GLY A 69 28.95 -2.23 3.77
N SER A 70 28.37 -2.96 4.69
CA SER A 70 27.42 -4.03 4.38
C SER A 70 25.99 -3.59 4.73
N GLY A 71 25.20 -3.21 3.72
CA GLY A 71 23.80 -2.79 3.93
C GLY A 71 22.94 -3.85 4.63
N LEU A 72 23.18 -5.12 4.33
CA LEU A 72 22.47 -6.20 5.02
C LEU A 72 22.85 -6.30 6.48
N GLN A 73 24.14 -6.13 6.83
CA GLN A 73 24.58 -6.12 8.21
C GLN A 73 24.00 -4.91 8.96
N ASP A 74 24.00 -3.73 8.35
CA ASP A 74 23.40 -2.54 8.97
C ASP A 74 21.91 -2.71 9.27
N LEU A 75 21.16 -3.41 8.40
CA LEU A 75 19.76 -3.71 8.64
C LEU A 75 19.56 -4.75 9.76
N ARG A 76 20.43 -5.76 9.84
CA ARG A 76 20.42 -6.72 10.95
C ARG A 76 20.66 -6.03 12.29
N ASP A 77 21.66 -5.17 12.33
CA ASP A 77 22.02 -4.44 13.54
C ASP A 77 20.89 -3.49 13.96
N LEU A 78 20.36 -2.72 13.03
CA LEU A 78 19.21 -1.84 13.25
C LEU A 78 17.98 -2.61 13.75
N ARG A 79 17.68 -3.77 13.14
CA ARG A 79 16.57 -4.62 13.58
C ARG A 79 16.78 -5.13 15.02
N LYS A 80 18.00 -5.58 15.35
CA LYS A 80 18.35 -6.07 16.68
C LYS A 80 18.30 -4.97 17.74
N GLU A 81 18.78 -3.77 17.41
CA GLU A 81 18.69 -2.60 18.29
C GLU A 81 17.23 -2.26 18.58
N ASN A 82 16.37 -2.21 17.55
CA ASN A 82 14.94 -1.97 17.70
C ASN A 82 14.27 -3.06 18.56
N GLU A 83 14.59 -4.33 18.35
CA GLU A 83 14.06 -5.45 19.16
C GLU A 83 14.42 -5.27 20.63
N THR A 84 15.68 -4.97 20.92
CA THR A 84 16.17 -4.79 22.28
C THR A 84 15.50 -3.60 22.97
N LEU A 85 15.46 -2.45 22.29
CA LEU A 85 14.87 -1.23 22.83
C LEU A 85 13.38 -1.37 23.08
N LEU A 86 12.64 -1.89 22.10
CA LEU A 86 11.19 -2.04 22.21
C LEU A 86 10.79 -3.08 23.26
N ALA A 87 11.54 -4.18 23.39
CA ALA A 87 11.30 -5.16 24.44
C ALA A 87 11.56 -4.62 25.86
N GLN A 88 12.44 -3.62 26.00
CA GLN A 88 12.64 -2.94 27.28
C GLN A 88 11.55 -1.91 27.60
N CYS A 89 10.99 -1.27 26.57
CA CYS A 89 10.03 -0.17 26.73
C CYS A 89 8.57 -0.66 26.82
N TYR A 90 8.24 -1.79 26.21
CA TYR A 90 6.86 -2.26 26.08
C TYR A 90 6.67 -3.65 26.69
N VAL A 91 5.68 -3.79 27.57
CA VAL A 91 5.34 -5.07 28.22
C VAL A 91 4.87 -6.12 27.20
N ILE A 92 4.15 -5.67 26.15
CA ILE A 92 3.70 -6.54 25.07
C ILE A 92 4.52 -6.17 23.83
N CYS A 93 5.51 -7.02 23.53
CA CYS A 93 6.43 -6.85 22.41
C CYS A 93 6.69 -8.21 21.77
N ASP A 94 6.22 -8.41 20.53
CA ASP A 94 6.46 -9.60 19.74
C ASP A 94 7.56 -9.32 18.70
N THR A 95 8.73 -9.90 18.93
CA THR A 95 9.89 -9.79 18.03
C THR A 95 10.00 -10.99 17.08
N THR A 96 9.10 -11.96 17.11
CA THR A 96 9.20 -13.21 16.33
C THR A 96 8.82 -13.04 14.86
N LYS A 97 8.06 -12.01 14.52
CA LYS A 97 7.61 -11.77 13.14
C LYS A 97 8.78 -11.46 12.21
N ALA A 98 8.70 -11.99 10.98
CA ALA A 98 9.76 -11.86 9.98
C ALA A 98 10.04 -10.39 9.61
N LYS A 99 9.01 -9.58 9.42
CA LYS A 99 9.11 -8.23 8.81
C LYS A 99 8.87 -7.09 9.78
N ALA A 100 8.22 -7.32 10.91
CA ALA A 100 7.85 -6.30 11.89
C ALA A 100 8.19 -6.71 13.31
N ILE A 101 8.29 -5.74 14.19
CA ILE A 101 8.22 -5.92 15.65
C ILE A 101 6.85 -5.41 16.05
N ARG A 102 6.02 -6.25 16.62
CA ARG A 102 4.70 -5.83 17.07
C ARG A 102 4.74 -5.44 18.54
N ILE A 103 4.38 -4.22 18.83
CA ILE A 103 4.20 -3.72 20.19
C ILE A 103 2.74 -3.33 20.41
N LYS A 104 2.27 -3.40 21.65
CA LYS A 104 0.97 -2.87 22.03
C LYS A 104 1.13 -1.63 22.86
N ASN A 105 0.64 -0.50 22.36
CA ASN A 105 0.50 0.70 23.15
C ASN A 105 -0.73 0.56 24.07
N GLN A 106 -0.49 0.32 25.37
CA GLN A 106 -1.55 0.05 26.33
C GLN A 106 -2.44 1.26 26.59
N ASN A 107 -1.90 2.48 26.52
CA ASN A 107 -2.66 3.71 26.74
C ASN A 107 -3.68 3.96 25.62
N LEU A 108 -3.30 3.68 24.39
CA LEU A 108 -4.16 3.84 23.20
C LEU A 108 -4.93 2.55 22.86
N ASN A 109 -4.59 1.42 23.51
CA ASN A 109 -5.07 0.07 23.18
C ASN A 109 -4.92 -0.24 21.67
N MET A 110 -3.79 0.13 21.09
CA MET A 110 -3.50 -0.04 19.67
C MET A 110 -2.22 -0.85 19.47
N ASP A 111 -2.25 -1.73 18.47
CA ASP A 111 -1.06 -2.43 18.01
C ASP A 111 -0.26 -1.53 17.07
N VAL A 112 1.06 -1.58 17.17
CA VAL A 112 1.99 -0.88 16.28
C VAL A 112 2.97 -1.90 15.72
N ASP A 113 3.05 -1.99 14.41
CA ASP A 113 4.05 -2.78 13.70
C ASP A 113 5.24 -1.87 13.33
N VAL A 114 6.39 -2.10 13.96
CA VAL A 114 7.64 -1.39 13.68
C VAL A 114 8.45 -2.19 12.67
N VAL A 115 8.65 -1.62 11.49
CA VAL A 115 9.26 -2.28 10.33
C VAL A 115 10.63 -1.68 10.05
N THR A 116 11.68 -2.51 10.02
CA THR A 116 13.03 -2.08 9.65
C THR A 116 13.18 -2.13 8.14
N ALA A 117 13.65 -1.03 7.55
CA ALA A 117 13.83 -0.92 6.11
C ALA A 117 15.01 0.00 5.73
N SER A 118 15.45 -0.07 4.49
CA SER A 118 16.31 0.94 3.86
C SER A 118 15.52 1.79 2.87
N LYS A 119 16.02 2.98 2.59
CA LYS A 119 15.52 3.84 1.51
C LYS A 119 15.96 3.27 0.15
N HIS A 120 15.15 3.48 -0.88
CA HIS A 120 15.43 3.06 -2.25
C HIS A 120 15.21 4.20 -3.25
N GLN A 121 16.26 4.55 -3.99
CA GLN A 121 16.22 5.54 -5.06
C GLN A 121 16.01 4.85 -6.40
N SER A 122 14.77 4.81 -6.85
CA SER A 122 14.41 4.32 -8.18
C SER A 122 14.69 5.38 -9.25
N ILE A 123 14.71 4.97 -10.53
CA ILE A 123 14.74 5.89 -11.67
C ILE A 123 13.60 6.92 -11.55
N ARG A 124 12.41 6.48 -11.17
CA ARG A 124 11.26 7.37 -10.99
C ARG A 124 11.51 8.45 -9.92
N HIS A 125 12.15 8.10 -8.81
CA HIS A 125 12.53 9.06 -7.77
C HIS A 125 13.54 10.11 -8.28
N ILE A 126 14.51 9.68 -9.09
CA ILE A 126 15.52 10.57 -9.70
C ILE A 126 14.84 11.54 -10.68
N LEU A 127 13.97 11.03 -11.55
CA LEU A 127 13.28 11.83 -12.56
C LEU A 127 12.31 12.86 -11.97
N HIS A 128 11.75 12.59 -10.81
CA HIS A 128 10.90 13.52 -10.05
C HIS A 128 11.68 14.35 -9.02
N ASP A 129 12.94 14.68 -9.34
CA ASP A 129 13.80 15.59 -8.56
C ASP A 129 13.91 15.21 -7.08
N TYR A 130 13.96 13.90 -6.81
CA TYR A 130 14.06 13.33 -5.47
C TYR A 130 12.88 13.68 -4.55
N ASP A 131 11.69 13.90 -5.11
CA ASP A 131 10.48 14.07 -4.32
C ASP A 131 10.24 12.82 -3.47
N ASN A 132 10.09 13.02 -2.16
CA ASN A 132 9.90 11.97 -1.17
C ASN A 132 8.69 11.07 -1.45
N ALA A 133 7.70 11.54 -2.19
CA ALA A 133 6.58 10.70 -2.61
C ALA A 133 7.03 9.51 -3.45
N TYR A 134 8.06 9.67 -4.27
CA TYR A 134 8.61 8.61 -5.13
C TYR A 134 9.75 7.82 -4.48
N LEU A 135 10.09 8.13 -3.24
CA LEU A 135 11.08 7.37 -2.49
C LEU A 135 10.54 5.95 -2.20
N GLY A 136 11.28 4.96 -2.64
CA GLY A 136 11.01 3.57 -2.31
C GLY A 136 11.58 3.15 -0.96
N VAL A 137 11.10 2.03 -0.44
CA VAL A 137 11.65 1.38 0.75
C VAL A 137 11.83 -0.12 0.49
N CYS A 138 12.93 -0.68 0.97
CA CYS A 138 13.18 -2.12 0.95
C CYS A 138 13.13 -2.65 2.37
N ILE A 139 12.10 -3.44 2.67
CA ILE A 139 11.88 -4.02 4.01
C ILE A 139 12.89 -5.13 4.25
N TYR A 140 13.45 -5.18 5.46
CA TYR A 140 14.27 -6.30 5.91
C TYR A 140 13.41 -7.44 6.42
N ASP A 141 13.59 -8.63 5.85
CA ASP A 141 12.99 -9.89 6.30
C ASP A 141 14.01 -10.66 7.15
N LYS A 142 13.79 -10.69 8.47
CA LYS A 142 14.69 -11.31 9.45
C LYS A 142 14.77 -12.83 9.28
N VAL A 143 13.70 -13.49 8.83
CA VAL A 143 13.68 -14.95 8.67
C VAL A 143 14.42 -15.38 7.43
N LYS A 144 14.23 -14.67 6.32
CA LYS A 144 14.95 -14.90 5.07
C LYS A 144 16.35 -14.28 5.07
N ASP A 145 16.60 -13.40 6.03
CA ASP A 145 17.83 -12.62 6.15
C ASP A 145 18.19 -11.87 4.87
N CYS A 146 17.23 -11.14 4.31
CA CYS A 146 17.38 -10.39 3.08
C CYS A 146 16.55 -9.12 3.07
N GLN A 147 16.90 -8.20 2.16
CA GLN A 147 16.01 -7.13 1.74
C GLN A 147 14.97 -7.67 0.76
N LEU A 148 13.74 -7.22 0.92
CA LEU A 148 12.67 -7.47 -0.04
C LEU A 148 12.75 -6.46 -1.19
N ASP A 149 11.99 -6.73 -2.26
CA ASP A 149 11.84 -5.80 -3.37
C ASP A 149 11.34 -4.43 -2.91
N ALA A 150 11.69 -3.39 -3.66
CA ALA A 150 11.31 -2.03 -3.33
C ALA A 150 9.79 -1.84 -3.39
N ASP A 151 9.24 -1.25 -2.34
CA ASP A 151 7.84 -0.83 -2.21
C ASP A 151 7.74 0.71 -2.16
N TYR A 152 6.60 1.29 -2.55
CA TYR A 152 6.41 2.75 -2.67
C TYR A 152 5.25 3.25 -1.80
N PRO A 153 5.33 3.13 -0.47
CA PRO A 153 4.22 3.50 0.43
C PRO A 153 3.89 4.98 0.39
N PHE A 154 4.88 5.86 0.22
CA PHE A 154 4.67 7.31 0.22
C PHE A 154 3.88 7.77 -1.00
N LEU A 155 4.18 7.20 -2.17
CA LEU A 155 3.41 7.45 -3.39
C LEU A 155 1.95 7.00 -3.25
N ARG A 156 1.73 5.81 -2.68
CA ARG A 156 0.37 5.33 -2.40
C ARG A 156 -0.39 6.27 -1.45
N ILE A 157 0.26 6.74 -0.40
CA ILE A 157 -0.34 7.71 0.55
C ILE A 157 -0.73 9.00 -0.18
N GLN A 158 0.17 9.57 -0.97
CA GLN A 158 -0.09 10.78 -1.73
C GLN A 158 -1.28 10.60 -2.69
N LEU A 159 -1.25 9.55 -3.50
CA LEU A 159 -2.30 9.27 -4.50
C LEU A 159 -3.66 9.01 -3.85
N MET A 160 -3.70 8.26 -2.75
CA MET A 160 -4.94 8.00 -2.02
C MET A 160 -5.49 9.26 -1.34
N ASN A 161 -4.62 10.11 -0.81
CA ASN A 161 -5.04 11.37 -0.20
C ASN A 161 -5.57 12.33 -1.26
N GLN A 162 -4.91 12.45 -2.41
CA GLN A 162 -5.40 13.26 -3.52
C GLN A 162 -6.76 12.74 -4.01
N ARG A 163 -6.90 11.42 -4.23
CA ARG A 163 -8.20 10.82 -4.60
C ARG A 163 -9.29 11.08 -3.56
N GLY A 164 -8.92 11.11 -2.27
CA GLY A 164 -9.83 11.49 -1.18
C GLY A 164 -10.34 12.92 -1.36
N LEU A 165 -9.46 13.88 -1.63
CA LEU A 165 -9.81 15.28 -1.88
C LEU A 165 -10.72 15.39 -3.13
N ASP A 166 -10.34 14.77 -4.23
CA ASP A 166 -11.09 14.81 -5.51
C ASP A 166 -12.51 14.24 -5.39
N THR A 167 -12.77 13.40 -4.40
CA THR A 167 -14.05 12.71 -4.22
C THR A 167 -14.80 13.14 -2.94
N GLY A 168 -14.37 14.20 -2.26
CA GLY A 168 -14.94 14.62 -0.98
C GLY A 168 -14.97 13.48 0.05
N ASP A 169 -13.87 12.75 0.15
CA ASP A 169 -13.65 11.57 1.01
C ASP A 169 -14.57 10.36 0.75
N ARG A 170 -15.44 10.38 -0.27
CA ARG A 170 -16.31 9.25 -0.60
C ARG A 170 -15.54 8.00 -0.98
N PHE A 171 -14.44 8.14 -1.73
CA PHE A 171 -13.47 7.08 -1.99
C PHE A 171 -12.98 6.40 -0.70
N LYS A 172 -12.51 7.20 0.28
CA LYS A 172 -12.01 6.65 1.54
C LYS A 172 -13.12 6.03 2.40
N LYS A 173 -14.33 6.59 2.35
CA LYS A 173 -15.51 5.99 3.01
C LYS A 173 -15.79 4.59 2.46
N MET A 174 -15.70 4.39 1.15
CA MET A 174 -15.94 3.10 0.50
C MET A 174 -14.83 2.08 0.82
N ILE A 175 -13.58 2.50 0.94
CA ILE A 175 -12.51 1.63 1.44
C ILE A 175 -12.80 1.15 2.88
N ARG A 176 -13.17 2.06 3.78
CA ARG A 176 -13.52 1.69 5.16
C ARG A 176 -14.72 0.76 5.21
N PHE A 177 -15.72 0.99 4.36
CA PHE A 177 -16.88 0.11 4.21
C PHE A 177 -16.46 -1.31 3.83
N LEU A 178 -15.65 -1.50 2.77
CA LEU A 178 -15.19 -2.83 2.35
C LEU A 178 -14.31 -3.51 3.41
N LYS A 179 -13.42 -2.76 4.05
CA LYS A 179 -12.59 -3.30 5.14
C LYS A 179 -13.45 -3.77 6.32
N ASN A 180 -14.49 -3.03 6.65
CA ASN A 180 -15.40 -3.39 7.73
C ASN A 180 -16.20 -4.64 7.39
N LEU A 181 -16.78 -4.73 6.19
CA LEU A 181 -17.44 -5.94 5.71
C LEU A 181 -16.53 -7.15 5.77
N ARG A 182 -15.31 -7.03 5.25
CA ARG A 182 -14.30 -8.09 5.31
C ARG A 182 -14.04 -8.55 6.75
N SER A 183 -13.87 -7.62 7.70
CA SER A 183 -13.55 -7.94 9.09
C SER A 183 -14.72 -8.59 9.85
N GLN A 184 -15.95 -8.33 9.44
CA GLN A 184 -17.17 -8.86 10.05
C GLN A 184 -17.67 -10.14 9.38
N SER A 185 -17.16 -10.46 8.18
CA SER A 185 -17.61 -11.66 7.45
C SER A 185 -17.18 -12.95 8.16
N ALA A 186 -18.12 -13.85 8.38
CA ALA A 186 -17.87 -15.19 8.91
C ALA A 186 -17.06 -16.09 7.93
N LYS A 187 -16.92 -15.66 6.67
CA LYS A 187 -16.24 -16.45 5.61
C LYS A 187 -14.71 -16.38 5.68
N GLY A 188 -14.12 -15.59 6.60
CA GLY A 188 -12.66 -15.49 6.71
C GLY A 188 -12.00 -14.95 5.44
N ILE A 189 -12.50 -13.85 4.89
CA ILE A 189 -12.05 -13.28 3.61
C ILE A 189 -10.61 -12.76 3.71
N ASN A 190 -9.71 -13.38 2.96
CA ASN A 190 -8.28 -13.05 2.93
C ASN A 190 -7.92 -12.09 1.76
N LEU A 191 -8.55 -10.91 1.74
CA LEU A 191 -8.10 -9.76 0.93
C LEU A 191 -7.41 -8.77 1.87
N THR A 192 -6.23 -8.32 1.53
CA THR A 192 -5.51 -7.31 2.30
C THR A 192 -6.07 -5.91 2.05
N SER A 193 -5.66 -4.95 2.86
CA SER A 193 -5.97 -3.54 2.59
C SER A 193 -5.41 -3.05 1.26
N PHE A 194 -4.32 -3.66 0.78
CA PHE A 194 -3.70 -3.34 -0.50
C PHE A 194 -4.64 -3.64 -1.69
N GLU A 195 -5.22 -4.86 -1.75
CA GLU A 195 -6.17 -5.23 -2.80
C GLU A 195 -7.45 -4.37 -2.73
N ILE A 196 -8.00 -4.14 -1.54
CA ILE A 196 -9.20 -3.31 -1.35
C ILE A 196 -8.97 -1.87 -1.80
N ASN A 197 -7.84 -1.27 -1.42
CA ASN A 197 -7.49 0.08 -1.84
C ASN A 197 -7.39 0.18 -3.37
N SER A 198 -6.76 -0.82 -4.01
CA SER A 198 -6.57 -0.87 -5.45
C SER A 198 -7.89 -1.01 -6.21
N ILE A 199 -8.81 -1.86 -5.74
CA ILE A 199 -10.16 -2.00 -6.31
C ILE A 199 -10.89 -0.65 -6.28
N CYS A 200 -10.92 0.01 -5.13
CA CYS A 200 -11.58 1.30 -5.00
C CYS A 200 -10.87 2.40 -5.82
N TYR A 201 -9.54 2.37 -5.89
CA TYR A 201 -8.77 3.36 -6.63
C TYR A 201 -8.97 3.28 -8.14
N ASP A 202 -9.20 2.10 -8.69
CA ASP A 202 -9.45 1.89 -10.12
C ASP A 202 -10.85 2.35 -10.57
N ILE A 203 -11.77 2.61 -9.63
CA ILE A 203 -13.07 3.23 -9.95
C ILE A 203 -12.85 4.70 -10.32
N PRO A 204 -13.33 5.16 -11.50
CA PRO A 204 -13.18 6.56 -11.90
C PRO A 204 -13.76 7.54 -10.87
N THR A 205 -13.09 8.69 -10.67
CA THR A 205 -13.46 9.71 -9.68
C THR A 205 -14.89 10.20 -9.82
N TRP A 206 -15.37 10.37 -11.05
CA TRP A 206 -16.75 10.83 -11.31
C TRP A 206 -17.82 9.86 -10.81
N LYS A 207 -17.52 8.56 -10.68
CA LYS A 207 -18.44 7.58 -10.07
C LYS A 207 -18.62 7.77 -8.56
N TYR A 208 -17.74 8.51 -7.92
CA TYR A 208 -17.85 8.89 -6.51
C TYR A 208 -18.59 10.22 -6.29
N SER A 209 -19.22 10.81 -7.33
CA SER A 209 -19.91 12.09 -7.25
C SER A 209 -21.19 12.07 -6.41
N SER A 210 -21.82 10.90 -6.25
CA SER A 210 -23.07 10.77 -5.52
C SER A 210 -22.89 10.94 -4.01
N ASP A 211 -23.81 11.67 -3.39
CA ASP A 211 -23.96 11.77 -1.93
C ASP A 211 -24.79 10.62 -1.33
N TYR A 212 -25.49 9.88 -2.15
CA TYR A 212 -26.34 8.76 -1.71
C TYR A 212 -25.52 7.50 -1.51
N TYR A 213 -25.54 6.98 -0.28
CA TYR A 213 -24.78 5.79 0.10
C TYR A 213 -25.12 4.57 -0.75
N LEU A 214 -26.41 4.34 -1.05
CA LEU A 214 -26.87 3.26 -1.91
C LEU A 214 -26.18 3.28 -3.29
N GLN A 215 -26.05 4.45 -3.90
CA GLN A 215 -25.41 4.58 -5.21
C GLN A 215 -23.92 4.26 -5.12
N LEU A 216 -23.24 4.68 -4.06
CA LEU A 216 -21.83 4.37 -3.83
C LEU A 216 -21.61 2.86 -3.63
N VAL A 217 -22.50 2.18 -2.88
CA VAL A 217 -22.43 0.72 -2.70
C VAL A 217 -22.68 0.00 -4.03
N ASN A 218 -23.63 0.49 -4.85
CA ASN A 218 -23.87 -0.06 -6.18
C ASN A 218 -22.64 0.08 -7.09
N VAL A 219 -21.97 1.23 -7.09
CA VAL A 219 -20.73 1.47 -7.85
C VAL A 219 -19.63 0.47 -7.46
N LEU A 220 -19.48 0.21 -6.15
CA LEU A 220 -18.55 -0.82 -5.67
C LEU A 220 -18.93 -2.20 -6.17
N TYR A 221 -20.21 -2.58 -6.03
CA TYR A 221 -20.70 -3.88 -6.47
C TYR A 221 -20.45 -4.09 -7.96
N GLU A 222 -20.79 -3.12 -8.82
CA GLU A 222 -20.55 -3.19 -10.27
C GLU A 222 -19.07 -3.42 -10.59
N LYS A 223 -18.17 -2.65 -9.96
CA LYS A 223 -16.72 -2.81 -10.15
C LYS A 223 -16.24 -4.19 -9.73
N MET A 224 -16.62 -4.62 -8.54
CA MET A 224 -16.20 -5.93 -8.00
C MET A 224 -16.78 -7.08 -8.82
N ALA A 225 -18.06 -7.00 -9.23
CA ALA A 225 -18.70 -7.99 -10.10
C ALA A 225 -18.00 -8.07 -11.48
N LEU A 226 -17.60 -6.93 -12.06
CA LEU A 226 -16.84 -6.90 -13.29
C LEU A 226 -15.51 -7.67 -13.13
N LEU A 227 -14.74 -7.39 -12.08
CA LEU A 227 -13.49 -8.08 -11.81
C LEU A 227 -13.66 -9.57 -11.53
N CYS A 228 -14.78 -9.97 -10.90
CA CYS A 228 -15.08 -11.38 -10.64
C CYS A 228 -15.43 -12.18 -11.89
N ASN A 229 -16.08 -11.53 -12.87
CA ASN A 229 -16.64 -12.19 -14.04
C ASN A 229 -15.82 -12.00 -15.32
N ASN A 230 -14.83 -11.12 -15.30
CA ASN A 230 -13.97 -10.82 -16.44
C ASN A 230 -12.50 -10.90 -16.01
N SER A 231 -11.85 -12.02 -16.37
CA SER A 231 -10.44 -12.28 -16.02
C SER A 231 -9.50 -11.25 -16.67
N ILE A 232 -9.81 -10.77 -17.87
CA ILE A 232 -8.98 -9.77 -18.57
C ILE A 232 -8.95 -8.46 -17.76
N GLU A 233 -10.10 -8.02 -17.24
CA GLU A 233 -10.17 -6.82 -16.42
C GLU A 233 -9.50 -7.03 -15.05
N ALA A 234 -9.66 -8.21 -14.44
CA ALA A 234 -8.96 -8.56 -13.22
C ALA A 234 -7.43 -8.55 -13.39
N ASP A 235 -6.93 -9.11 -14.50
CA ASP A 235 -5.50 -9.16 -14.81
C ASP A 235 -4.89 -7.79 -15.13
N LYS A 236 -5.70 -6.81 -15.55
CA LYS A 236 -5.25 -5.43 -15.80
C LYS A 236 -5.20 -4.57 -14.56
N LEU A 237 -5.93 -4.95 -13.50
CA LEU A 237 -5.99 -4.13 -12.28
C LEU A 237 -4.59 -3.97 -11.68
N LYS A 238 -4.16 -2.71 -11.54
CA LYS A 238 -2.89 -2.36 -10.91
C LYS A 238 -3.09 -1.85 -9.48
N SER A 239 -2.00 -1.92 -8.71
CA SER A 239 -1.89 -1.24 -7.42
C SER A 239 -2.08 0.27 -7.55
N VAL A 240 -2.37 0.93 -6.43
CA VAL A 240 -2.57 2.39 -6.39
C VAL A 240 -1.40 3.16 -7.00
N ASP A 241 -0.16 2.71 -6.75
CA ASP A 241 1.08 3.30 -7.29
C ASP A 241 1.44 2.82 -8.70
N GLY A 242 0.66 1.86 -9.25
CA GLY A 242 0.83 1.31 -10.58
C GLY A 242 2.00 0.33 -10.74
N THR A 243 2.68 -0.07 -9.65
CA THR A 243 3.90 -0.88 -9.69
C THR A 243 3.65 -2.35 -9.91
N GLU A 244 2.51 -2.89 -9.47
CA GLU A 244 2.21 -4.32 -9.61
C GLU A 244 0.76 -4.58 -10.02
N TYR A 245 0.54 -5.78 -10.58
CA TYR A 245 -0.79 -6.28 -10.90
C TYR A 245 -1.40 -7.00 -9.69
N VAL A 246 -2.62 -6.61 -9.34
CA VAL A 246 -3.27 -7.04 -8.10
C VAL A 246 -3.74 -8.49 -8.18
N PHE A 247 -4.41 -8.87 -9.27
CA PHE A 247 -5.03 -10.19 -9.42
C PHE A 247 -4.41 -11.08 -10.50
N ARG A 248 -3.48 -10.55 -11.31
CA ARG A 248 -2.84 -11.32 -12.39
C ARG A 248 -2.16 -12.57 -11.83
N ASN A 249 -2.52 -13.73 -12.37
CA ASN A 249 -2.03 -15.07 -11.95
C ASN A 249 -2.31 -15.38 -10.46
N LYS A 250 -3.30 -14.75 -9.82
CA LYS A 250 -3.65 -14.94 -8.41
C LYS A 250 -5.11 -15.41 -8.27
N THR A 251 -5.43 -16.60 -8.81
CA THR A 251 -6.79 -17.15 -8.84
C THR A 251 -7.42 -17.24 -7.44
N GLU A 252 -6.66 -17.56 -6.42
CA GLU A 252 -7.10 -17.58 -5.03
C GLU A 252 -7.61 -16.21 -4.55
N LYS A 253 -6.94 -15.12 -4.94
CA LYS A 253 -7.35 -13.76 -4.59
C LYS A 253 -8.66 -13.37 -5.29
N VAL A 254 -8.87 -13.82 -6.51
CA VAL A 254 -10.14 -13.65 -7.23
C VAL A 254 -11.27 -14.39 -6.52
N GLN A 255 -11.03 -15.58 -5.96
CA GLN A 255 -12.04 -16.29 -5.14
C GLN A 255 -12.36 -15.51 -3.86
N GLN A 256 -11.37 -14.92 -3.21
CA GLN A 256 -11.59 -14.04 -2.05
C GLN A 256 -12.37 -12.77 -2.44
N LEU A 257 -12.12 -12.22 -3.62
CA LEU A 257 -12.89 -11.09 -4.16
C LEU A 257 -14.35 -11.49 -4.38
N LYS A 258 -14.64 -12.68 -4.92
CA LYS A 258 -16.02 -13.18 -5.08
C LYS A 258 -16.74 -13.27 -3.74
N ALA A 259 -16.05 -13.75 -2.69
CA ALA A 259 -16.63 -13.82 -1.34
C ALA A 259 -16.99 -12.42 -0.82
N LEU A 260 -16.09 -11.43 -0.95
CA LEU A 260 -16.38 -10.06 -0.53
C LEU A 260 -17.46 -9.41 -1.39
N THR A 261 -17.50 -9.70 -2.69
CA THR A 261 -18.56 -9.20 -3.61
C THR A 261 -19.95 -9.69 -3.19
N ALA A 262 -20.05 -10.93 -2.71
CA ALA A 262 -21.31 -11.46 -2.20
C ALA A 262 -21.77 -10.70 -0.93
N GLU A 263 -20.86 -10.36 -0.01
CA GLU A 263 -21.20 -9.54 1.16
C GLU A 263 -21.69 -8.13 0.74
N VAL A 264 -21.03 -7.51 -0.25
CA VAL A 264 -21.49 -6.20 -0.79
C VAL A 264 -22.87 -6.33 -1.41
N LYS A 265 -23.16 -7.44 -2.13
CA LYS A 265 -24.47 -7.70 -2.73
C LYS A 265 -25.57 -7.80 -1.69
N HIS A 266 -25.34 -8.51 -0.58
CA HIS A 266 -26.30 -8.58 0.52
C HIS A 266 -26.67 -7.20 1.06
N VAL A 267 -25.65 -6.36 1.34
CA VAL A 267 -25.92 -4.99 1.80
C VAL A 267 -26.68 -4.18 0.76
N LEU A 268 -26.35 -4.32 -0.52
CA LEU A 268 -27.04 -3.63 -1.61
C LEU A 268 -28.52 -4.02 -1.68
N ASP A 269 -28.83 -5.31 -1.56
CA ASP A 269 -30.21 -5.83 -1.59
C ASP A 269 -31.03 -5.33 -0.39
N ASP A 270 -30.42 -5.32 0.80
CA ASP A 270 -31.04 -4.79 2.02
C ASP A 270 -31.37 -3.30 1.88
N LEU A 271 -30.43 -2.51 1.34
CA LEU A 271 -30.63 -1.08 1.11
C LEU A 271 -31.74 -0.80 0.09
N GLN A 272 -31.82 -1.59 -0.98
CA GLN A 272 -32.86 -1.48 -2.00
C GLN A 272 -34.25 -1.84 -1.44
N SER A 273 -34.35 -2.92 -0.66
CA SER A 273 -35.57 -3.35 -0.01
C SER A 273 -36.10 -2.31 0.97
N ASN A 274 -35.23 -1.72 1.78
CA ASN A 274 -35.60 -0.66 2.73
C ASN A 274 -36.03 0.64 2.06
N ASN A 275 -35.47 0.99 0.89
CA ASN A 275 -35.92 2.16 0.14
C ASN A 275 -37.33 1.93 -0.48
N ASN A 276 -37.58 0.75 -0.98
CA ASN A 276 -38.93 0.42 -1.53
C ASN A 276 -40.00 0.48 -0.44
N ASN A 277 -39.70 0.04 0.78
CA ASN A 277 -40.64 0.10 1.91
C ASN A 277 -40.89 1.53 2.42
N ARG A 278 -40.00 2.50 2.18
CA ARG A 278 -40.18 3.93 2.55
C ARG A 278 -41.02 4.71 1.55
N ILE A 279 -41.22 4.20 0.34
CA ILE A 279 -42.06 4.85 -0.70
C ILE A 279 -43.54 4.46 -0.56
N ILE A 280 -43.89 3.53 0.36
CA ILE A 280 -45.26 3.01 0.56
C ILE A 280 -45.99 3.72 1.75
N TYR A 281 -45.35 4.73 2.39
CA TYR A 281 -46.00 5.52 3.47
C TYR A 281 -46.08 7.00 3.15
#